data_50133cd6b932ab01afbbae27ccf738b0
#
_entry.id   50133cd6b932ab01afbbae27ccf738b0
#
_cell.length_a   1.000
_cell.length_b   1.000
_cell.length_c   1.000
_cell.angle_alpha   90.00
_cell.angle_beta   90.00
_cell.angle_gamma   90.00
#
_symmetry.space_group_name_H-M   'P 1'
#
loop_
_entity.id
_entity.type
_entity.pdbx_description
1 polymer ?
#
loop_
_entity_poly.entity_id
_entity_poly.type
_entity_poly.pdbx_seq_one_letter_code
_entity_poly.pdbx_strand_id
1 'polypeptide(L)'
;KKNTNYKELLKSCDIGLSTVVSKKKIFSKHKFPNQKTKEDFALWLKLAKKNVQLVGLNKYSTLWRRAPNSLSSSIFQRIRDAYRVYSYEEKKGFFISVYYVLILSINSLIKKNRIFNL
;
A
#
# COMPACT_ATOMS: atom_id res chain seq x y z
N LYS A 1 -16.79 0.47 10.70
CA LYS A 1 -15.97 -0.44 9.86
C LYS A 1 -15.99 0.12 8.45
N LYS A 2 -14.83 0.30 7.84
CA LYS A 2 -14.71 0.72 6.44
C LYS A 2 -14.18 -0.48 5.64
N ASN A 3 -14.94 -0.92 4.64
CA ASN A 3 -14.45 -1.91 3.68
C ASN A 3 -13.66 -1.17 2.60
N THR A 4 -12.48 -1.68 2.28
CA THR A 4 -11.63 -1.14 1.22
C THR A 4 -11.66 -2.08 0.03
N ASN A 5 -11.93 -1.54 -1.15
CA ASN A 5 -11.98 -2.30 -2.39
C ASN A 5 -10.73 -2.09 -3.26
N TYR A 6 -10.60 -2.91 -4.29
CA TYR A 6 -9.46 -2.85 -5.22
C TYR A 6 -9.29 -1.49 -5.91
N LYS A 7 -10.40 -0.84 -6.34
CA LYS A 7 -10.33 0.46 -7.03
C LYS A 7 -9.86 1.58 -6.12
N GLU A 8 -10.23 1.55 -4.84
CA GLU A 8 -9.76 2.50 -3.83
C GLU A 8 -8.28 2.27 -3.52
N LEU A 9 -7.86 1.01 -3.35
CA LEU A 9 -6.46 0.68 -3.11
C LEU A 9 -5.54 1.07 -4.26
N LEU A 10 -5.96 0.97 -5.52
CA LEU A 10 -5.16 1.43 -6.66
C LEU A 10 -4.75 2.89 -6.54
N LYS A 11 -5.55 3.72 -5.86
CA LYS A 11 -5.31 5.15 -5.73
C LYS A 11 -4.63 5.52 -4.42
N SER A 12 -4.62 4.64 -3.42
CA SER A 12 -4.16 4.99 -2.08
C SER A 12 -3.71 3.78 -1.28
N CYS A 13 -2.46 3.82 -0.79
CA CYS A 13 -1.90 2.80 0.10
C CYS A 13 -2.29 3.12 1.55
N ASP A 14 -3.46 2.63 1.98
CA ASP A 14 -4.04 2.96 3.29
C ASP A 14 -3.82 1.89 4.36
N ILE A 15 -3.29 0.74 3.99
CA ILE A 15 -3.12 -0.41 4.87
C ILE A 15 -1.63 -0.56 5.20
N GLY A 16 -1.26 -0.21 6.43
CA GLY A 16 0.09 -0.45 6.94
C GLY A 16 0.25 -1.89 7.43
N LEU A 17 1.33 -2.55 7.05
CA LEU A 17 1.57 -3.96 7.38
C LEU A 17 1.50 -4.24 8.90
N SER A 18 2.05 -3.34 9.73
CA SER A 18 2.05 -3.47 11.19
C SER A 18 0.67 -3.38 11.85
N THR A 19 -0.37 -2.97 11.08
CA THR A 19 -1.75 -2.84 11.57
C THR A 19 -2.65 -3.99 11.15
N VAL A 20 -2.11 -4.98 10.43
CA VAL A 20 -2.91 -6.06 9.82
C VAL A 20 -2.97 -7.29 10.69
N VAL A 21 -4.17 -7.78 10.90
CA VAL A 21 -4.46 -9.11 11.47
C VAL A 21 -5.15 -9.95 10.41
N SER A 22 -4.65 -11.13 10.17
CA SER A 22 -5.17 -12.03 9.14
C SER A 22 -5.11 -13.50 9.56
N LYS A 23 -5.95 -14.31 8.95
CA LYS A 23 -5.86 -15.76 9.08
C LYS A 23 -4.56 -16.26 8.43
N LYS A 24 -3.81 -17.14 9.08
CA LYS A 24 -2.56 -17.75 8.58
C LYS A 24 -2.71 -18.30 7.15
N LYS A 25 -3.85 -18.88 6.82
CA LYS A 25 -4.18 -19.43 5.50
C LYS A 25 -4.06 -18.40 4.36
N ILE A 26 -4.29 -17.12 4.63
CA ILE A 26 -4.16 -16.06 3.61
C ILE A 26 -2.69 -15.91 3.20
N PHE A 27 -1.78 -15.78 4.18
CA PHE A 27 -0.34 -15.61 3.92
C PHE A 27 0.35 -16.88 3.42
N SER A 28 -0.17 -18.07 3.75
CA SER A 28 0.36 -19.32 3.18
C SER A 28 0.07 -19.45 1.68
N LYS A 29 -1.06 -18.92 1.21
CA LYS A 29 -1.47 -18.94 -0.20
C LYS A 29 -0.96 -17.75 -1.02
N HIS A 30 -0.72 -16.61 -0.38
CA HIS A 30 -0.35 -15.35 -1.03
C HIS A 30 0.90 -14.78 -0.39
N LYS A 31 2.02 -14.89 -1.10
CA LYS A 31 3.32 -14.40 -0.64
C LYS A 31 3.53 -12.95 -1.06
N PHE A 32 4.35 -12.24 -0.29
CA PHE A 32 4.85 -10.92 -0.66
C PHE A 32 5.74 -11.01 -1.89
N PRO A 33 5.67 -10.04 -2.81
CA PRO A 33 6.64 -9.95 -3.91
C PRO A 33 8.03 -9.59 -3.40
N ASN A 34 9.06 -9.97 -4.14
CA ASN A 34 10.44 -9.66 -3.79
C ASN A 34 10.81 -8.23 -4.22
N GLN A 35 10.48 -7.25 -3.38
CA GLN A 35 10.88 -5.85 -3.55
C GLN A 35 11.17 -5.19 -2.20
N LYS A 36 11.95 -4.10 -2.20
CA LYS A 36 12.44 -3.47 -0.97
C LYS A 36 11.39 -2.67 -0.21
N THR A 37 10.49 -2.01 -0.94
CA THR A 37 9.37 -1.24 -0.37
C THR A 37 8.10 -1.53 -1.14
N LYS A 38 6.92 -1.23 -0.57
CA LYS A 38 5.62 -1.45 -1.20
C LYS A 38 5.25 -2.93 -1.46
N GLU A 39 5.98 -3.87 -0.87
CA GLU A 39 5.67 -5.31 -0.92
C GLU A 39 4.30 -5.63 -0.31
N ASP A 40 3.97 -4.93 0.77
CA ASP A 40 2.68 -5.00 1.44
C ASP A 40 1.55 -4.47 0.54
N PHE A 41 1.78 -3.32 -0.09
CA PHE A 41 0.82 -2.71 -1.01
C PHE A 41 0.49 -3.62 -2.19
N ALA A 42 1.49 -4.25 -2.81
CA ALA A 42 1.28 -5.21 -3.88
C ALA A 42 0.46 -6.42 -3.42
N LEU A 43 0.71 -6.92 -2.20
CA LEU A 43 -0.07 -8.02 -1.64
C LEU A 43 -1.52 -7.60 -1.40
N TRP A 44 -1.78 -6.40 -0.86
CA TRP A 44 -3.15 -5.91 -0.63
C TRP A 44 -3.94 -5.77 -1.93
N LEU A 45 -3.33 -5.25 -2.99
CA LEU A 45 -3.95 -5.20 -4.32
C LEU A 45 -4.31 -6.59 -4.83
N LYS A 46 -3.39 -7.55 -4.71
CA LYS A 46 -3.61 -8.94 -5.12
C LYS A 46 -4.76 -9.60 -4.35
N LEU A 47 -4.85 -9.38 -3.04
CA LEU A 47 -5.93 -9.91 -2.21
C LEU A 47 -7.28 -9.27 -2.55
N ALA A 48 -7.32 -7.94 -2.70
CA ALA A 48 -8.53 -7.22 -3.08
C ALA A 48 -9.05 -7.63 -4.48
N LYS A 49 -8.14 -7.86 -5.44
CA LYS A 49 -8.48 -8.37 -6.77
C LYS A 49 -9.10 -9.77 -6.74
N LYS A 50 -8.75 -10.56 -5.73
CA LYS A 50 -9.33 -11.89 -5.48
C LYS A 50 -10.56 -11.85 -4.57
N ASN A 51 -11.15 -10.68 -4.37
CA ASN A 51 -12.31 -10.45 -3.52
C ASN A 51 -12.11 -10.89 -2.05
N VAL A 52 -10.87 -10.92 -1.57
CA VAL A 52 -10.62 -11.06 -0.14
C VAL A 52 -11.07 -9.80 0.57
N GLN A 53 -11.95 -9.95 1.54
CA GLN A 53 -12.51 -8.83 2.28
C GLN A 53 -11.45 -8.16 3.15
N LEU A 54 -11.19 -6.87 2.91
CA LEU A 54 -10.29 -6.02 3.69
C LEU A 54 -11.11 -5.05 4.52
N VAL A 55 -11.11 -5.23 5.84
CA VAL A 55 -11.96 -4.47 6.76
C VAL A 55 -11.11 -3.61 7.67
N GLY A 56 -11.29 -2.30 7.61
CA GLY A 56 -10.68 -1.34 8.52
C GLY A 56 -11.43 -1.25 9.85
N LEU A 57 -10.69 -1.22 10.96
CA LEU A 57 -11.20 -0.93 12.28
C LEU A 57 -10.85 0.52 12.65
N ASN A 58 -11.83 1.27 13.18
CA ASN A 58 -11.61 2.63 13.66
C ASN A 58 -11.05 2.60 15.09
N LYS A 59 -9.81 2.10 15.23
CA LYS A 59 -9.07 2.04 16.50
C LYS A 59 -7.59 2.31 16.25
N TYR A 60 -6.96 3.09 17.12
CA TYR A 60 -5.50 3.23 17.15
C TYR A 60 -4.91 1.98 17.83
N SER A 61 -4.28 1.12 17.05
CA SER A 61 -3.71 -0.16 17.52
C SER A 61 -2.19 -0.20 17.43
N THR A 62 -1.57 0.77 16.76
CA THR A 62 -0.14 0.76 16.47
C THR A 62 0.43 2.17 16.49
N LEU A 63 1.59 2.32 17.13
CA LEU A 63 2.42 3.51 17.06
C LEU A 63 3.56 3.27 16.08
N TRP A 64 3.67 4.15 15.09
CA TRP A 64 4.73 4.07 14.09
C TRP A 64 5.84 5.09 14.37
N ARG A 65 7.03 4.57 14.68
CA ARG A 65 8.22 5.38 14.90
C ARG A 65 8.95 5.66 13.57
N ARG A 66 9.23 6.90 13.29
CA ARG A 66 10.09 7.30 12.18
C ARG A 66 11.55 7.15 12.58
N ALA A 67 12.32 6.37 11.80
CA ALA A 67 13.77 6.29 11.91
C ALA A 67 14.42 6.95 10.69
N PRO A 68 15.48 7.76 10.88
CA PRO A 68 16.10 8.52 9.77
C PRO A 68 16.67 7.61 8.67
N ASN A 69 17.15 6.43 8.99
CA ASN A 69 17.76 5.47 8.04
C ASN A 69 16.85 4.27 7.74
N SER A 70 15.52 4.46 7.75
CA SER A 70 14.59 3.37 7.41
C SER A 70 14.59 3.06 5.91
N LEU A 71 14.23 1.81 5.54
CA LEU A 71 14.10 1.38 4.12
C LEU A 71 13.16 2.29 3.32
N SER A 72 12.15 2.86 3.97
CA SER A 72 11.17 3.77 3.35
C SER A 72 11.58 5.25 3.36
N SER A 73 12.79 5.60 3.80
CA SER A 73 13.27 7.01 3.84
C SER A 73 13.51 7.56 2.44
N SER A 74 13.99 6.74 1.50
CA SER A 74 14.25 7.15 0.11
C SER A 74 12.97 7.34 -0.69
N ILE A 75 12.71 8.58 -1.12
CA ILE A 75 11.58 8.92 -1.99
C ILE A 75 11.71 8.24 -3.35
N PHE A 76 12.93 8.26 -3.92
CA PHE A 76 13.19 7.63 -5.22
C PHE A 76 12.89 6.12 -5.21
N GLN A 77 13.34 5.42 -4.17
CA GLN A 77 13.06 3.98 -4.01
C GLN A 77 11.55 3.73 -3.92
N ARG A 78 10.81 4.54 -3.18
CA ARG A 78 9.35 4.39 -3.04
C ARG A 78 8.60 4.62 -4.36
N ILE A 79 9.02 5.60 -5.16
CA ILE A 79 8.43 5.87 -6.48
C ILE A 79 8.73 4.71 -7.44
N ARG A 80 9.98 4.26 -7.50
CA ARG A 80 10.39 3.12 -8.33
C ARG A 80 9.62 1.86 -7.97
N ASP A 81 9.51 1.54 -6.69
CA ASP A 81 8.81 0.33 -6.24
C ASP A 81 7.29 0.44 -6.46
N ALA A 82 6.69 1.63 -6.29
CA ALA A 82 5.30 1.86 -6.66
C ALA A 82 5.06 1.66 -8.17
N TYR A 83 5.97 2.16 -9.02
CA TYR A 83 5.89 1.89 -10.46
C TYR A 83 5.96 0.39 -10.76
N ARG A 84 6.87 -0.36 -10.10
CA ARG A 84 6.96 -1.82 -10.27
C ARG A 84 5.66 -2.53 -9.88
N VAL A 85 4.99 -2.11 -8.80
CA VAL A 85 3.69 -2.67 -8.42
C VAL A 85 2.69 -2.55 -9.57
N TYR A 86 2.55 -1.37 -10.16
CA TYR A 86 1.56 -1.18 -11.24
C TYR A 86 1.98 -1.84 -12.56
N SER A 87 3.25 -1.78 -12.93
CA SER A 87 3.72 -2.31 -14.21
C SER A 87 3.88 -3.83 -14.22
N TYR A 88 4.46 -4.42 -13.17
CA TYR A 88 4.76 -5.86 -13.12
C TYR A 88 3.67 -6.67 -12.40
N GLU A 89 3.29 -6.28 -11.19
CA GLU A 89 2.33 -7.05 -10.40
C GLU A 89 0.89 -6.88 -10.95
N GLU A 90 0.51 -5.65 -11.30
CA GLU A 90 -0.79 -5.33 -11.85
C GLU A 90 -0.84 -5.39 -13.39
N LYS A 91 0.31 -5.59 -14.04
CA LYS A 91 0.45 -5.70 -15.51
C LYS A 91 -0.19 -4.54 -16.27
N LYS A 92 -0.08 -3.33 -15.74
CA LYS A 92 -0.58 -2.12 -16.39
C LYS A 92 0.47 -1.58 -17.36
N GLY A 93 0.02 -1.02 -18.47
CA GLY A 93 0.90 -0.34 -19.43
C GLY A 93 1.62 0.85 -18.81
N PHE A 94 2.67 1.33 -19.48
CA PHE A 94 3.56 2.41 -19.01
C PHE A 94 2.78 3.66 -18.55
N PHE A 95 1.95 4.23 -19.40
CA PHE A 95 1.19 5.46 -19.10
C PHE A 95 0.24 5.30 -17.92
N ILE A 96 -0.44 4.16 -17.83
CA ILE A 96 -1.37 3.85 -16.74
C ILE A 96 -0.61 3.68 -15.43
N SER A 97 0.56 3.05 -15.46
CA SER A 97 1.41 2.88 -14.27
C SER A 97 1.91 4.23 -13.75
N VAL A 98 2.38 5.12 -14.63
CA VAL A 98 2.79 6.49 -14.27
C VAL A 98 1.63 7.26 -13.67
N TYR A 99 0.44 7.21 -14.28
CA TYR A 99 -0.77 7.86 -13.77
C TYR A 99 -1.09 7.43 -12.32
N TYR A 100 -1.07 6.12 -12.03
CA TYR A 100 -1.34 5.64 -10.68
C TYR A 100 -0.24 6.00 -9.68
N VAL A 101 1.03 6.02 -10.09
CA VAL A 101 2.13 6.50 -9.23
C VAL A 101 1.93 7.97 -8.84
N LEU A 102 1.51 8.82 -9.77
CA LEU A 102 1.20 10.22 -9.50
C LEU A 102 0.04 10.36 -8.51
N ILE A 103 -1.08 9.66 -8.74
CA ILE A 103 -2.22 9.69 -7.82
C ILE A 103 -1.84 9.18 -6.43
N LEU A 104 -1.09 8.08 -6.34
CA LEU A 104 -0.62 7.53 -5.07
C LEU A 104 0.25 8.55 -4.32
N SER A 105 1.13 9.24 -5.03
CA SER A 105 2.01 10.27 -4.47
C SER A 105 1.24 11.47 -3.95
N ILE A 106 0.29 11.99 -4.73
CA ILE A 106 -0.58 13.11 -4.35
C ILE A 106 -1.40 12.74 -3.10
N ASN A 107 -2.06 11.58 -3.11
CA ASN A 107 -2.85 11.14 -1.97
C ASN A 107 -1.99 10.93 -0.70
N SER A 108 -0.75 10.49 -0.85
CA SER A 108 0.20 10.38 0.27
C SER A 108 0.55 11.74 0.86
N LEU A 109 0.74 12.77 0.03
CA LEU A 109 1.01 14.15 0.47
C LEU A 109 -0.19 14.76 1.18
N ILE A 110 -1.39 14.62 0.62
CA ILE A 110 -2.63 15.12 1.23
C ILE A 110 -2.84 14.52 2.62
N LYS A 111 -2.63 13.22 2.77
CA LYS A 111 -2.74 12.54 4.06
C LYS A 111 -1.72 13.02 5.07
N LYS A 112 -0.48 13.21 4.63
CA LYS A 112 0.58 13.73 5.48
C LYS A 112 0.18 15.11 6.05
N ASN A 113 -0.32 16.01 5.22
CA ASN A 113 -0.76 17.34 5.65
C ASN A 113 -1.94 17.28 6.63
N ARG A 114 -2.90 16.37 6.44
CA ARG A 114 -4.02 16.20 7.38
C ARG A 114 -3.59 15.71 8.76
N ILE A 115 -2.56 14.88 8.85
CA ILE A 115 -2.05 14.36 10.13
C ILE A 115 -1.28 15.45 10.89
N PHE A 116 -0.65 16.40 10.20
CA PHE A 116 0.10 17.49 10.85
C PHE A 116 -0.77 18.69 11.24
N ASN A 117 -2.02 18.75 10.79
CA ASN A 117 -2.98 19.80 11.13
C ASN A 117 -4.01 19.36 12.22
N LEU A 118 -3.78 18.22 12.85
CA LEU A 118 -4.49 17.72 14.06
C LEU A 118 -3.57 17.84 15.28
#